data_eff0a3d84ae5358a6965194ebe2571dd
#
_entry.id   eff0a3d84ae5358a6965194ebe2571dd
#
_cell.length_a   1.000
_cell.length_b   1.000
_cell.length_c   1.000
_cell.angle_alpha   90.00
_cell.angle_beta   90.00
_cell.angle_gamma   90.00
#
_symmetry.space_group_name_H-M   'P 1'
#
loop_
_entity.id
_entity.type
_entity.pdbx_description
1 polymer ?
#
loop_
_entity_poly.entity_id
_entity_poly.type
_entity_poly.pdbx_seq_one_letter_code
_entity_poly.pdbx_strand_id
1 'polypeptide(L)'
;MKIRNILGLSAVAVALGVGLTACGSKNNSQSSNDAKTQTLNLAASTRLDTIDISKAGGYGSTGNVYESFYRLGEKGSITPGLATKGYSSKDGKTWTFKLRDAKFSDGSPITANDFVYSWRRTVTPSTKAQYAYLFNAVKNGDAIRSGKMNPDKLGIEAVDKHTVKIHLTKPVAYFKTLMAYPLFGPQSEAAVKKYGDKYGTNSKYMVYSGPFKMINWNGTGDKWAYVKNNQYWDKKVVKLNRINYSLVSNPATSLNLYNQGSIDITPLATDQLKNYQNDPNLKDYSYSMISYLRYNFNDKDAQKKAIINNDNIRRAISLSINRSVLSQKVLYLKSDPITGFVPKGLARDPETGKDFADQQGVKDTLDYNPKLAKQLWNKGLKELGVKNISLNLLTSNENANSTVATQYLKEQLESNLSGLTLNLTSVPSKIASQREQSGDFDISLDTWGGDFNDPITFLQIPQRGTSYNYGKYNSKKYNDLVNQAENVDANDASKRWQDLVNASKELNLTQGVSPLFQDDTYYLKQPKVEGVIHNTAGTQWNYKYTYIK
;
A
#
# COMPACT_ATOMS: atom_id res chain seq x y z
N MET A 1 9.19 -74.30 7.14
CA MET A 1 10.25 -75.35 7.04
C MET A 1 11.58 -74.66 7.21
N LYS A 2 12.30 -75.06 8.34
CA LYS A 2 13.70 -74.88 8.67
C LYS A 2 14.35 -73.50 8.60
N ILE A 3 14.54 -72.74 9.67
CA ILE A 3 15.59 -72.80 10.78
C ILE A 3 16.99 -73.02 10.21
N ARG A 4 17.88 -71.97 10.45
CA ARG A 4 19.13 -72.19 11.16
C ARG A 4 19.91 -70.92 11.47
N ASN A 5 20.12 -70.74 12.75
CA ASN A 5 21.06 -69.80 13.42
C ASN A 5 22.51 -70.08 13.02
N ILE A 6 23.41 -69.13 13.20
CA ILE A 6 24.68 -69.29 13.88
C ILE A 6 25.16 -67.96 14.48
N LEU A 7 25.49 -68.03 15.77
CA LEU A 7 26.10 -67.01 16.60
C LEU A 7 27.61 -66.81 16.26
N GLY A 8 28.11 -65.64 16.60
CA GLY A 8 29.51 -65.33 16.73
C GLY A 8 29.73 -64.07 17.55
N LEU A 9 29.94 -64.29 18.90
CA LEU A 9 30.43 -63.27 19.86
C LEU A 9 31.88 -62.90 19.58
N SER A 10 32.23 -61.63 19.73
CA SER A 10 33.44 -61.24 20.47
C SER A 10 33.35 -59.79 20.89
N ALA A 11 33.40 -59.61 22.22
CA ALA A 11 33.44 -58.31 22.91
C ALA A 11 34.87 -57.81 23.00
N VAL A 12 35.12 -56.53 22.86
CA VAL A 12 36.13 -55.77 23.62
C VAL A 12 35.60 -54.43 23.98
N ALA A 13 35.43 -54.18 25.26
CA ALA A 13 35.11 -52.89 25.85
C ALA A 13 36.37 -52.08 26.07
N VAL A 14 36.37 -50.79 25.71
CA VAL A 14 37.17 -49.77 26.41
C VAL A 14 36.32 -48.56 26.56
N ALA A 15 35.96 -48.24 27.79
CA ALA A 15 35.36 -47.01 28.22
C ALA A 15 36.43 -45.95 28.37
N LEU A 16 36.08 -44.72 27.91
CA LEU A 16 36.52 -43.48 28.58
C LEU A 16 35.60 -42.37 28.18
N GLY A 17 34.98 -41.80 29.20
CA GLY A 17 34.03 -40.73 29.12
C GLY A 17 34.65 -39.42 28.71
N VAL A 18 33.79 -38.51 28.48
CA VAL A 18 33.83 -37.10 28.81
C VAL A 18 32.81 -36.32 27.95
N GLY A 19 31.92 -35.65 28.63
CA GLY A 19 31.44 -34.34 28.19
C GLY A 19 30.16 -34.28 27.36
N LEU A 20 29.03 -34.40 28.03
CA LEU A 20 27.83 -33.69 27.65
C LEU A 20 28.11 -32.18 27.62
N THR A 21 28.34 -31.63 26.44
CA THR A 21 28.08 -30.22 26.18
C THR A 21 27.07 -30.19 25.05
N ALA A 22 25.80 -30.23 25.45
CA ALA A 22 24.70 -29.77 24.62
C ALA A 22 24.79 -28.24 24.56
N CYS A 23 25.61 -27.72 23.66
CA CYS A 23 25.54 -26.31 23.27
C CYS A 23 24.81 -26.22 21.97
N GLY A 24 23.62 -25.66 22.04
CA GLY A 24 22.89 -25.16 20.89
C GLY A 24 23.74 -24.18 20.09
N SER A 25 24.21 -24.59 18.93
CA SER A 25 25.03 -23.78 18.05
C SER A 25 24.74 -24.07 16.57
N LYS A 26 23.44 -24.11 16.19
CA LYS A 26 23.07 -24.16 14.77
C LYS A 26 22.65 -22.81 14.19
N ASN A 27 22.46 -21.79 15.03
CA ASN A 27 22.05 -20.47 14.53
C ASN A 27 23.20 -19.54 14.11
N ASN A 28 24.43 -19.79 14.55
CA ASN A 28 25.56 -18.89 14.24
C ASN A 28 26.18 -19.11 12.86
N SER A 29 26.07 -20.31 12.27
CA SER A 29 26.71 -20.59 10.97
C SER A 29 25.97 -19.93 9.79
N GLN A 30 24.63 -19.92 9.80
CA GLN A 30 23.85 -19.25 8.76
C GLN A 30 24.06 -17.73 8.83
N SER A 31 23.96 -17.15 10.02
CA SER A 31 24.14 -15.71 10.24
C SER A 31 25.54 -15.22 9.85
N SER A 32 26.60 -15.95 10.19
CA SER A 32 27.98 -15.59 9.81
C SER A 32 28.21 -15.70 8.31
N ASN A 33 27.61 -16.70 7.66
CA ASN A 33 27.69 -16.83 6.21
C ASN A 33 26.93 -15.71 5.48
N ASP A 34 25.76 -15.32 5.96
CA ASP A 34 24.97 -14.24 5.37
C ASP A 34 25.70 -12.88 5.49
N ALA A 35 26.35 -12.59 6.61
CA ALA A 35 27.18 -11.40 6.79
C ALA A 35 28.35 -11.37 5.81
N LYS A 36 29.03 -12.49 5.61
CA LYS A 36 30.12 -12.62 4.65
C LYS A 36 29.63 -12.48 3.21
N THR A 37 28.48 -13.05 2.87
CA THR A 37 27.92 -13.04 1.51
C THR A 37 27.05 -11.82 1.25
N GLN A 38 26.70 -11.03 2.28
CA GLN A 38 25.72 -9.93 2.20
C GLN A 38 24.40 -10.39 1.58
N THR A 39 23.84 -11.43 2.17
CA THR A 39 22.59 -12.08 1.72
C THR A 39 21.46 -11.81 2.70
N LEU A 40 20.34 -11.28 2.21
CA LEU A 40 19.09 -11.07 2.94
C LEU A 40 18.07 -12.13 2.51
N ASN A 41 17.41 -12.79 3.46
CA ASN A 41 16.42 -13.83 3.19
C ASN A 41 15.03 -13.38 3.65
N LEU A 42 14.07 -13.35 2.75
CA LEU A 42 12.72 -12.82 2.98
C LEU A 42 11.64 -13.82 2.59
N ALA A 43 10.52 -13.73 3.29
CA ALA A 43 9.26 -14.35 2.88
C ALA A 43 8.40 -13.35 2.10
N ALA A 44 7.70 -13.85 1.08
CA ALA A 44 6.60 -13.14 0.43
C ALA A 44 5.29 -13.84 0.78
N SER A 45 4.27 -13.10 1.17
CA SER A 45 2.94 -13.65 1.49
C SER A 45 2.12 -13.97 0.24
N THR A 46 2.39 -13.29 -0.87
CA THR A 46 1.70 -13.43 -2.15
C THR A 46 2.67 -13.65 -3.30
N ARG A 47 2.18 -14.28 -4.37
CA ARG A 47 2.94 -14.41 -5.63
C ARG A 47 3.08 -13.07 -6.33
N LEU A 48 4.16 -12.92 -7.07
CA LEU A 48 4.29 -11.82 -8.03
C LEU A 48 3.42 -12.11 -9.24
N ASP A 49 2.67 -11.12 -9.69
CA ASP A 49 1.84 -11.17 -10.89
C ASP A 49 2.63 -10.80 -12.16
N THR A 50 3.45 -9.77 -12.07
CA THR A 50 4.28 -9.26 -13.17
C THR A 50 5.44 -8.42 -12.66
N ILE A 51 6.48 -8.29 -13.48
CA ILE A 51 7.55 -7.31 -13.30
C ILE A 51 7.57 -6.29 -14.44
N ASP A 52 6.51 -6.20 -15.24
CA ASP A 52 6.30 -5.10 -16.18
C ASP A 52 5.85 -3.85 -15.40
N ILE A 53 6.68 -2.82 -15.42
CA ILE A 53 6.45 -1.57 -14.68
C ILE A 53 5.10 -0.91 -15.02
N SER A 54 4.59 -1.07 -16.25
CA SER A 54 3.31 -0.51 -16.67
C SER A 54 2.11 -1.33 -16.20
N LYS A 55 2.26 -2.64 -15.99
CA LYS A 55 1.17 -3.58 -15.71
C LYS A 55 1.07 -3.96 -14.24
N ALA A 56 2.11 -3.69 -13.43
CA ALA A 56 2.14 -4.05 -12.02
C ALA A 56 1.00 -3.41 -11.23
N GLY A 57 0.37 -4.20 -10.35
CA GLY A 57 -0.69 -3.76 -9.43
C GLY A 57 -0.14 -3.13 -8.14
N GLY A 58 1.17 -2.93 -8.04
CA GLY A 58 1.86 -2.30 -6.92
C GLY A 58 3.37 -2.51 -7.02
N TYR A 59 4.15 -1.75 -6.26
CA TYR A 59 5.61 -1.76 -6.35
C TYR A 59 6.30 -2.07 -5.01
N GLY A 60 5.61 -2.58 -4.04
CA GLY A 60 6.10 -2.88 -2.69
C GLY A 60 7.58 -3.25 -2.65
N SER A 61 7.89 -4.53 -2.79
CA SER A 61 9.27 -5.02 -2.86
C SER A 61 9.89 -4.85 -4.26
N THR A 62 9.10 -4.91 -5.34
CA THR A 62 9.60 -4.83 -6.73
C THR A 62 10.20 -3.47 -7.08
N GLY A 63 9.86 -2.41 -6.34
CA GLY A 63 10.51 -1.10 -6.46
C GLY A 63 12.03 -1.12 -6.32
N ASN A 64 12.61 -2.21 -5.81
CA ASN A 64 14.07 -2.37 -5.70
C ASN A 64 14.77 -2.73 -7.03
N VAL A 65 14.03 -3.14 -8.06
CA VAL A 65 14.58 -3.44 -9.39
C VAL A 65 14.35 -2.31 -10.40
N TYR A 66 13.65 -1.25 -10.00
CA TYR A 66 13.41 -0.06 -10.81
C TYR A 66 14.09 1.17 -10.22
N GLU A 67 14.29 2.19 -11.07
CA GLU A 67 14.67 3.54 -10.68
C GLU A 67 13.81 4.52 -11.47
N SER A 68 13.36 5.60 -10.81
CA SER A 68 12.60 6.68 -11.44
C SER A 68 13.41 7.98 -11.44
N PHE A 69 12.79 9.13 -11.71
CA PHE A 69 13.44 10.44 -11.57
C PHE A 69 14.00 10.63 -10.15
N TYR A 70 13.20 10.23 -9.14
CA TYR A 70 13.55 10.24 -7.74
C TYR A 70 13.31 8.86 -7.12
N ARG A 71 13.67 8.73 -5.84
CA ARG A 71 13.42 7.55 -5.01
C ARG A 71 12.94 8.00 -3.64
N LEU A 72 12.05 7.23 -3.03
CA LEU A 72 11.65 7.46 -1.64
C LEU A 72 12.78 7.02 -0.69
N GLY A 73 13.22 7.93 0.14
CA GLY A 73 14.13 7.72 1.25
C GLY A 73 13.39 7.50 2.57
N GLU A 74 14.07 7.75 3.69
CA GLU A 74 13.48 7.63 5.02
C GLU A 74 12.30 8.59 5.20
N LYS A 75 11.23 8.10 5.83
CA LYS A 75 10.01 8.86 6.16
C LYS A 75 9.37 9.52 4.92
N GLY A 76 9.45 8.87 3.76
CA GLY A 76 8.88 9.39 2.52
C GLY A 76 9.64 10.56 1.89
N SER A 77 10.85 10.87 2.37
CA SER A 77 11.67 11.93 1.79
C SER A 77 12.02 11.65 0.33
N ILE A 78 12.08 12.71 -0.49
CA ILE A 78 12.43 12.58 -1.91
C ILE A 78 13.94 12.65 -2.06
N THR A 79 14.55 11.55 -2.49
CA THR A 79 15.99 11.43 -2.73
C THR A 79 16.30 11.36 -4.23
N PRO A 80 17.51 11.76 -4.67
CA PRO A 80 17.89 11.66 -6.07
C PRO A 80 17.83 10.22 -6.61
N GLY A 81 17.13 10.06 -7.75
CA GLY A 81 17.16 8.86 -8.59
C GLY A 81 17.93 9.14 -9.87
N LEU A 82 17.30 8.95 -11.04
CA LEU A 82 17.91 9.26 -12.34
C LEU A 82 17.97 10.76 -12.62
N ALA A 83 17.13 11.59 -11.98
CA ALA A 83 17.23 13.03 -12.09
C ALA A 83 18.26 13.61 -11.11
N THR A 84 19.12 14.50 -11.63
CA THR A 84 20.05 15.33 -10.83
C THR A 84 19.37 16.61 -10.36
N LYS A 85 18.44 17.15 -11.18
CA LYS A 85 17.61 18.33 -10.90
C LYS A 85 16.24 18.14 -11.49
N GLY A 86 15.23 18.68 -10.80
CA GLY A 86 13.87 18.81 -11.29
C GLY A 86 13.26 20.10 -10.76
N TYR A 87 12.66 20.88 -11.64
CA TYR A 87 12.04 22.16 -11.31
C TYR A 87 10.79 22.39 -12.16
N SER A 88 9.83 23.13 -11.61
CA SER A 88 8.62 23.54 -12.32
C SER A 88 8.72 24.97 -12.83
N SER A 89 7.88 25.29 -13.83
CA SER A 89 7.56 26.66 -14.19
C SER A 89 6.81 27.38 -13.07
N LYS A 90 6.74 28.70 -13.12
CA LYS A 90 6.06 29.52 -12.10
C LYS A 90 4.59 29.16 -11.93
N ASP A 91 3.91 28.76 -13.02
CA ASP A 91 2.51 28.33 -13.01
C ASP A 91 2.33 26.85 -12.61
N GLY A 92 3.41 26.14 -12.28
CA GLY A 92 3.38 24.72 -11.86
C GLY A 92 3.00 23.73 -12.95
N LYS A 93 2.83 24.15 -14.21
CA LYS A 93 2.31 23.30 -15.29
C LYS A 93 3.37 22.69 -16.17
N THR A 94 4.61 23.15 -16.10
CA THR A 94 5.71 22.58 -16.87
C THR A 94 6.84 22.16 -15.92
N TRP A 95 7.21 20.88 -15.97
CA TRP A 95 8.34 20.35 -15.21
C TRP A 95 9.48 19.99 -16.12
N THR A 96 10.70 20.32 -15.70
CA THR A 96 11.93 19.96 -16.42
C THR A 96 12.83 19.15 -15.51
N PHE A 97 13.26 17.98 -15.97
CA PHE A 97 14.17 17.08 -15.27
C PHE A 97 15.48 16.93 -16.04
N LYS A 98 16.61 17.14 -15.36
CA LYS A 98 17.95 16.86 -15.88
C LYS A 98 18.39 15.49 -15.37
N LEU A 99 18.68 14.58 -16.30
CA LEU A 99 19.08 13.22 -16.02
C LEU A 99 20.61 13.11 -15.88
N ARG A 100 21.04 12.15 -15.07
CA ARG A 100 22.44 11.71 -15.00
C ARG A 100 22.75 10.69 -16.07
N ASP A 101 24.03 10.47 -16.36
CA ASP A 101 24.47 9.28 -17.07
C ASP A 101 24.16 8.03 -16.26
N ALA A 102 23.37 7.13 -16.82
CA ALA A 102 22.97 5.88 -16.20
C ALA A 102 22.77 4.79 -17.25
N LYS A 103 22.75 3.53 -16.81
CA LYS A 103 22.60 2.37 -17.68
C LYS A 103 21.55 1.42 -17.15
N PHE A 104 20.85 0.77 -18.06
CA PHE A 104 20.10 -0.44 -17.75
C PHE A 104 21.04 -1.60 -17.37
N SER A 105 20.48 -2.66 -16.80
CA SER A 105 21.23 -3.83 -16.32
C SER A 105 21.96 -4.63 -17.43
N ASP A 106 21.60 -4.44 -18.69
CA ASP A 106 22.26 -4.99 -19.87
C ASP A 106 23.40 -4.11 -20.39
N GLY A 107 23.61 -2.95 -19.78
CA GLY A 107 24.65 -1.99 -20.15
C GLY A 107 24.20 -0.92 -21.14
N SER A 108 22.99 -1.00 -21.72
CA SER A 108 22.47 0.04 -22.61
C SER A 108 22.21 1.34 -21.82
N PRO A 109 22.43 2.53 -22.46
CA PRO A 109 22.22 3.80 -21.77
C PRO A 109 20.75 4.06 -21.47
N ILE A 110 20.46 4.72 -20.34
CA ILE A 110 19.15 5.29 -20.01
C ILE A 110 19.14 6.74 -20.50
N THR A 111 18.13 7.09 -21.29
CA THR A 111 17.98 8.42 -21.90
C THR A 111 16.59 9.00 -21.65
N ALA A 112 16.40 10.27 -21.98
CA ALA A 112 15.10 10.93 -21.93
C ALA A 112 14.04 10.23 -22.80
N ASN A 113 14.44 9.62 -23.92
CA ASN A 113 13.53 8.88 -24.79
C ASN A 113 12.95 7.63 -24.10
N ASP A 114 13.69 6.98 -23.20
CA ASP A 114 13.19 5.82 -22.47
C ASP A 114 12.05 6.19 -21.50
N PHE A 115 12.06 7.41 -20.95
CA PHE A 115 10.94 7.95 -20.17
C PHE A 115 9.75 8.28 -21.07
N VAL A 116 9.95 8.93 -22.20
CA VAL A 116 8.89 9.26 -23.18
C VAL A 116 8.22 7.98 -23.65
N TYR A 117 9.00 6.98 -24.04
CA TYR A 117 8.50 5.68 -24.45
C TYR A 117 7.69 5.00 -23.33
N SER A 118 8.26 4.94 -22.11
CA SER A 118 7.63 4.32 -20.94
C SER A 118 6.26 4.90 -20.65
N TRP A 119 6.14 6.23 -20.60
CA TRP A 119 4.92 6.92 -20.28
C TRP A 119 3.84 6.73 -21.36
N ARG A 120 4.23 6.89 -22.64
CA ARG A 120 3.34 6.65 -23.78
C ARG A 120 2.81 5.23 -23.78
N ARG A 121 3.67 4.24 -23.55
CA ARG A 121 3.29 2.84 -23.42
C ARG A 121 2.30 2.63 -22.27
N THR A 122 2.56 3.20 -21.10
CA THR A 122 1.72 3.04 -19.92
C THR A 122 0.31 3.59 -20.13
N VAL A 123 0.15 4.77 -20.74
CA VAL A 123 -1.17 5.37 -20.97
C VAL A 123 -1.92 4.78 -22.16
N THR A 124 -1.26 3.97 -23.00
CA THR A 124 -1.88 3.31 -24.15
C THR A 124 -2.91 2.29 -23.68
N PRO A 125 -4.19 2.34 -24.11
CA PRO A 125 -5.26 1.46 -23.60
C PRO A 125 -4.95 -0.04 -23.75
N SER A 126 -4.28 -0.45 -24.84
CA SER A 126 -3.91 -1.85 -25.06
C SER A 126 -2.88 -2.40 -24.05
N THR A 127 -2.16 -1.54 -23.34
CA THR A 127 -1.26 -1.93 -22.25
C THR A 127 -2.04 -2.43 -21.03
N LYS A 128 -3.30 -1.98 -20.83
CA LYS A 128 -4.16 -2.32 -19.69
C LYS A 128 -3.52 -2.00 -18.34
N ALA A 129 -2.82 -0.87 -18.26
CA ALA A 129 -2.13 -0.42 -17.06
C ALA A 129 -3.15 0.05 -16.00
N GLN A 130 -3.16 -0.62 -14.83
CA GLN A 130 -4.09 -0.30 -13.74
C GLN A 130 -3.88 1.11 -13.19
N TYR A 131 -2.61 1.55 -13.10
CA TYR A 131 -2.22 2.87 -12.59
C TYR A 131 -2.13 3.97 -13.66
N ALA A 132 -2.63 3.73 -14.88
CA ALA A 132 -2.61 4.75 -15.94
C ALA A 132 -3.35 6.05 -15.56
N TYR A 133 -4.30 6.00 -14.61
CA TYR A 133 -5.01 7.17 -14.11
C TYR A 133 -4.09 8.21 -13.42
N LEU A 134 -2.93 7.81 -12.91
CA LEU A 134 -1.95 8.72 -12.32
C LEU A 134 -1.34 9.69 -13.34
N PHE A 135 -1.54 9.43 -14.64
CA PHE A 135 -1.14 10.33 -15.73
C PHE A 135 -2.24 11.33 -16.15
N ASN A 136 -3.41 11.34 -15.50
CA ASN A 136 -4.54 12.18 -15.92
C ASN A 136 -4.23 13.69 -15.91
N ALA A 137 -3.34 14.13 -15.00
CA ALA A 137 -2.89 15.51 -14.96
C ALA A 137 -1.84 15.86 -16.03
N VAL A 138 -1.23 14.88 -16.69
CA VAL A 138 -0.33 15.11 -17.83
C VAL A 138 -1.17 15.52 -19.04
N LYS A 139 -0.75 16.56 -19.76
CA LYS A 139 -1.45 17.03 -20.94
C LYS A 139 -1.78 15.87 -21.88
N ASN A 140 -3.07 15.78 -22.26
CA ASN A 140 -3.63 14.71 -23.09
C ASN A 140 -3.71 13.31 -22.43
N GLY A 141 -3.23 13.11 -21.19
CA GLY A 141 -3.18 11.81 -20.54
C GLY A 141 -4.55 11.13 -20.43
N ASP A 142 -5.58 11.84 -19.98
CA ASP A 142 -6.94 11.30 -19.86
C ASP A 142 -7.57 10.97 -21.23
N ALA A 143 -7.38 11.83 -22.25
CA ALA A 143 -7.89 11.60 -23.60
C ALA A 143 -7.23 10.36 -24.26
N ILE A 144 -5.93 10.15 -24.04
CA ILE A 144 -5.20 8.98 -24.54
C ILE A 144 -5.67 7.72 -23.84
N ARG A 145 -5.73 7.75 -22.51
CA ARG A 145 -6.16 6.61 -21.68
C ARG A 145 -7.58 6.16 -22.02
N SER A 146 -8.46 7.10 -22.39
CA SER A 146 -9.83 6.80 -22.85
C SER A 146 -9.92 6.43 -24.34
N GLY A 147 -8.80 6.27 -25.04
CA GLY A 147 -8.73 5.88 -26.45
C GLY A 147 -9.13 6.98 -27.46
N LYS A 148 -9.29 8.23 -27.00
CA LYS A 148 -9.73 9.36 -27.83
C LYS A 148 -8.57 10.09 -28.53
N MET A 149 -7.33 9.77 -28.18
CA MET A 149 -6.15 10.45 -28.73
C MET A 149 -4.95 9.50 -28.84
N ASN A 150 -4.08 9.77 -29.82
CA ASN A 150 -2.87 9.00 -30.04
C ASN A 150 -1.87 9.20 -28.87
N PRO A 151 -1.22 8.14 -28.35
CA PRO A 151 -0.20 8.22 -27.30
C PRO A 151 0.97 9.17 -27.58
N ASP A 152 1.32 9.41 -28.84
CA ASP A 152 2.37 10.36 -29.22
C ASP A 152 2.08 11.81 -28.84
N LYS A 153 0.82 12.13 -28.53
CA LYS A 153 0.38 13.48 -28.10
C LYS A 153 0.48 13.68 -26.59
N LEU A 154 0.93 12.67 -25.84
CA LEU A 154 1.14 12.81 -24.41
C LEU A 154 2.12 13.96 -24.11
N GLY A 155 1.77 14.77 -23.10
CA GLY A 155 2.57 15.94 -22.70
C GLY A 155 3.91 15.61 -22.04
N ILE A 156 4.71 14.79 -22.69
CA ILE A 156 6.08 14.47 -22.31
C ILE A 156 6.99 14.51 -23.53
N GLU A 157 8.16 15.13 -23.40
CA GLU A 157 9.13 15.24 -24.49
C GLU A 157 10.58 15.05 -24.01
N ALA A 158 11.41 14.45 -24.84
CA ALA A 158 12.85 14.45 -24.70
C ALA A 158 13.40 15.69 -25.43
N VAL A 159 13.82 16.71 -24.68
CA VAL A 159 14.42 17.92 -25.23
C VAL A 159 15.80 17.64 -25.80
N ASP A 160 16.54 16.81 -25.06
CA ASP A 160 17.84 16.24 -25.46
C ASP A 160 17.99 14.88 -24.76
N LYS A 161 19.13 14.23 -24.94
CA LYS A 161 19.44 12.91 -24.35
C LYS A 161 19.25 12.85 -22.83
N HIS A 162 19.46 13.97 -22.13
CA HIS A 162 19.44 14.04 -20.67
C HIS A 162 18.41 15.03 -20.11
N THR A 163 17.48 15.51 -20.93
CA THR A 163 16.45 16.46 -20.49
C THR A 163 15.07 15.98 -20.86
N VAL A 164 14.27 15.70 -19.84
CA VAL A 164 12.82 15.41 -19.99
C VAL A 164 12.03 16.65 -19.60
N LYS A 165 11.08 17.04 -20.44
CA LYS A 165 10.09 18.07 -20.14
C LYS A 165 8.70 17.47 -20.11
N ILE A 166 7.89 17.85 -19.11
CA ILE A 166 6.55 17.33 -18.89
C ILE A 166 5.59 18.51 -18.78
N HIS A 167 4.50 18.44 -19.52
CA HIS A 167 3.43 19.43 -19.51
C HIS A 167 2.20 18.88 -18.81
N LEU A 168 1.72 19.61 -17.82
CA LEU A 168 0.53 19.28 -17.05
C LEU A 168 -0.66 20.15 -17.48
N THR A 169 -1.87 19.66 -17.33
CA THR A 169 -3.12 20.43 -17.57
C THR A 169 -3.39 21.42 -16.44
N LYS A 170 -2.94 21.08 -15.24
CA LYS A 170 -3.04 21.89 -14.01
C LYS A 170 -1.80 21.69 -13.15
N PRO A 171 -1.51 22.58 -12.20
CA PRO A 171 -0.47 22.30 -11.21
C PRO A 171 -0.87 21.10 -10.35
N VAL A 172 0.14 20.30 -9.95
CA VAL A 172 -0.02 19.11 -9.08
C VAL A 172 0.99 19.21 -7.95
N ALA A 173 0.51 19.52 -6.74
CA ALA A 173 1.37 19.79 -5.59
C ALA A 173 2.29 18.59 -5.22
N TYR A 174 1.78 17.39 -5.38
CA TYR A 174 2.49 16.13 -5.10
C TYR A 174 3.22 15.55 -6.33
N PHE A 175 3.36 16.30 -7.44
CA PHE A 175 3.95 15.78 -8.68
C PHE A 175 5.38 15.28 -8.47
N LYS A 176 6.18 16.00 -7.68
CA LYS A 176 7.55 15.58 -7.35
C LYS A 176 7.57 14.24 -6.59
N THR A 177 6.60 13.99 -5.71
CA THR A 177 6.45 12.72 -5.00
C THR A 177 6.09 11.59 -5.96
N LEU A 178 5.19 11.83 -6.91
CA LEU A 178 4.87 10.85 -7.95
C LEU A 178 6.11 10.47 -8.77
N MET A 179 7.03 11.39 -9.01
CA MET A 179 8.26 11.12 -9.76
C MET A 179 9.24 10.18 -9.04
N ALA A 180 8.98 9.84 -7.77
CA ALA A 180 9.69 8.79 -7.05
C ALA A 180 9.01 7.40 -7.17
N TYR A 181 7.82 7.34 -7.77
CA TYR A 181 7.09 6.10 -7.94
C TYR A 181 7.60 5.34 -9.18
N PRO A 182 7.85 4.02 -9.10
CA PRO A 182 8.45 3.26 -10.21
C PRO A 182 7.71 3.36 -11.53
N LEU A 183 6.38 3.52 -11.51
CA LEU A 183 5.53 3.70 -12.68
C LEU A 183 6.04 4.78 -13.65
N PHE A 184 6.62 5.84 -13.12
CA PHE A 184 7.15 6.98 -13.88
C PHE A 184 8.60 6.80 -14.32
N GLY A 185 9.19 5.64 -14.05
CA GLY A 185 10.55 5.28 -14.46
C GLY A 185 10.68 4.96 -15.96
N PRO A 186 11.92 4.85 -16.46
CA PRO A 186 12.18 4.54 -17.86
C PRO A 186 11.98 3.07 -18.17
N GLN A 187 11.59 2.76 -19.40
CA GLN A 187 11.57 1.41 -19.98
C GLN A 187 12.38 1.41 -21.27
N SER A 188 13.23 0.40 -21.43
CA SER A 188 13.98 0.21 -22.68
C SER A 188 13.04 -0.21 -23.81
N GLU A 189 12.83 0.67 -24.79
CA GLU A 189 12.03 0.38 -25.97
C GLU A 189 12.56 -0.85 -26.72
N ALA A 190 13.89 -0.97 -26.83
CA ALA A 190 14.54 -2.10 -27.46
C ALA A 190 14.20 -3.43 -26.75
N ALA A 191 14.19 -3.45 -25.42
CA ALA A 191 13.85 -4.64 -24.65
C ALA A 191 12.36 -4.98 -24.79
N VAL A 192 11.46 -3.99 -24.71
CA VAL A 192 10.01 -4.22 -24.89
C VAL A 192 9.73 -4.77 -26.29
N LYS A 193 10.32 -4.19 -27.35
CA LYS A 193 10.16 -4.69 -28.73
C LYS A 193 10.75 -6.10 -28.90
N LYS A 194 11.94 -6.37 -28.32
CA LYS A 194 12.59 -7.67 -28.40
C LYS A 194 11.78 -8.79 -27.78
N TYR A 195 11.18 -8.54 -26.62
CA TYR A 195 10.48 -9.58 -25.86
C TYR A 195 8.97 -9.61 -26.13
N GLY A 196 8.38 -8.54 -26.69
CA GLY A 196 6.95 -8.45 -27.02
C GLY A 196 6.06 -8.84 -25.84
N ASP A 197 5.12 -9.75 -26.04
CA ASP A 197 4.20 -10.20 -24.99
C ASP A 197 4.87 -10.92 -23.82
N LYS A 198 6.12 -11.36 -23.99
CA LYS A 198 6.92 -11.97 -22.91
C LYS A 198 7.55 -10.94 -21.97
N TYR A 199 7.58 -9.65 -22.34
CA TYR A 199 8.18 -8.61 -21.51
C TYR A 199 7.51 -8.54 -20.12
N GLY A 200 8.32 -8.64 -19.06
CA GLY A 200 7.86 -8.59 -17.68
C GLY A 200 7.15 -9.86 -17.15
N THR A 201 7.05 -10.93 -17.95
CA THR A 201 6.44 -12.22 -17.52
C THR A 201 7.44 -13.20 -16.92
N ASN A 202 8.73 -12.90 -17.03
CA ASN A 202 9.82 -13.72 -16.51
C ASN A 202 11.06 -12.82 -16.31
N SER A 203 11.87 -13.12 -15.30
CA SER A 203 13.11 -12.37 -15.02
C SER A 203 14.10 -12.32 -16.17
N LYS A 204 14.03 -13.26 -17.13
CA LYS A 204 14.86 -13.28 -18.35
C LYS A 204 14.37 -12.33 -19.45
N TYR A 205 13.13 -11.89 -19.39
CA TYR A 205 12.49 -11.05 -20.42
C TYR A 205 12.32 -9.62 -19.94
N MET A 206 13.34 -9.10 -19.25
CA MET A 206 13.34 -7.77 -18.65
C MET A 206 14.77 -7.20 -18.63
N VAL A 207 14.89 -5.88 -18.68
CA VAL A 207 16.07 -5.13 -18.26
C VAL A 207 15.69 -4.19 -17.12
N TYR A 208 16.60 -3.95 -16.22
CA TYR A 208 16.33 -3.30 -14.94
C TYR A 208 17.09 -1.99 -14.83
N SER A 209 16.47 -0.97 -14.23
CA SER A 209 17.08 0.35 -14.00
C SER A 209 17.52 0.56 -12.54
N GLY A 210 17.08 -0.30 -11.62
CA GLY A 210 17.26 -0.13 -10.17
C GLY A 210 18.56 -0.71 -9.59
N PRO A 211 18.74 -0.60 -8.26
CA PRO A 211 19.92 -1.09 -7.53
C PRO A 211 20.10 -2.61 -7.62
N PHE A 212 19.03 -3.34 -7.89
CA PHE A 212 19.05 -4.78 -8.07
C PHE A 212 18.42 -5.19 -9.39
N LYS A 213 18.67 -6.41 -9.82
CA LYS A 213 18.00 -7.10 -10.92
C LYS A 213 17.42 -8.42 -10.42
N MET A 214 16.25 -8.78 -10.90
CA MET A 214 15.62 -10.05 -10.53
C MET A 214 16.19 -11.20 -11.32
N ILE A 215 16.32 -12.35 -10.67
CA ILE A 215 16.70 -13.63 -11.28
C ILE A 215 15.80 -14.74 -10.75
N ASN A 216 15.78 -15.87 -11.47
CA ASN A 216 15.09 -17.10 -11.06
C ASN A 216 13.57 -17.00 -10.88
N TRP A 217 12.94 -15.94 -11.36
CA TRP A 217 11.48 -15.84 -11.44
C TRP A 217 11.02 -16.22 -12.85
N ASN A 218 10.12 -17.18 -12.95
CA ASN A 218 9.60 -17.74 -14.21
C ASN A 218 8.16 -17.33 -14.52
N GLY A 219 7.56 -16.42 -13.73
CA GLY A 219 6.18 -15.97 -13.84
C GLY A 219 5.20 -16.61 -12.86
N THR A 220 5.50 -17.81 -12.35
CA THR A 220 4.60 -18.58 -11.46
C THR A 220 5.31 -19.21 -10.26
N GLY A 221 6.65 -19.15 -10.24
CA GLY A 221 7.47 -19.82 -9.22
C GLY A 221 7.35 -19.20 -7.84
N ASP A 222 7.48 -20.04 -6.81
CA ASP A 222 7.41 -19.65 -5.39
C ASP A 222 8.74 -19.14 -4.84
N LYS A 223 9.79 -19.08 -5.67
CA LYS A 223 11.12 -18.57 -5.29
C LYS A 223 11.69 -17.68 -6.37
N TRP A 224 12.29 -16.57 -5.95
CA TRP A 224 13.06 -15.67 -6.81
C TRP A 224 14.14 -14.97 -6.00
N ALA A 225 15.03 -14.29 -6.67
CA ALA A 225 16.03 -13.50 -5.97
C ALA A 225 16.30 -12.17 -6.70
N TYR A 226 16.71 -11.18 -5.93
CA TYR A 226 17.36 -9.97 -6.43
C TYR A 226 18.86 -10.11 -6.24
N VAL A 227 19.62 -9.74 -7.24
CA VAL A 227 21.09 -9.66 -7.16
C VAL A 227 21.52 -8.24 -7.48
N LYS A 228 22.61 -7.80 -6.90
CA LYS A 228 23.18 -6.47 -7.12
C LYS A 228 23.32 -6.16 -8.61
N ASN A 229 22.84 -5.00 -9.04
CA ASN A 229 22.99 -4.52 -10.40
C ASN A 229 24.32 -3.75 -10.55
N ASN A 230 25.32 -4.37 -11.15
CA ASN A 230 26.63 -3.77 -11.35
C ASN A 230 26.64 -2.61 -12.37
N GLN A 231 25.57 -2.40 -13.13
CA GLN A 231 25.38 -1.27 -14.03
C GLN A 231 24.65 -0.08 -13.37
N TYR A 232 24.13 -0.27 -12.14
CA TYR A 232 23.41 0.77 -11.42
C TYR A 232 24.30 1.99 -11.16
N TRP A 233 23.78 3.19 -11.40
CA TRP A 233 24.51 4.44 -11.30
C TRP A 233 25.15 4.66 -9.92
N ASP A 234 24.47 4.24 -8.84
CA ASP A 234 24.91 4.40 -7.46
C ASP A 234 25.30 3.05 -6.81
N LYS A 235 25.86 2.15 -7.58
CA LYS A 235 26.21 0.78 -7.12
C LYS A 235 27.18 0.75 -5.92
N LYS A 236 27.92 1.84 -5.65
CA LYS A 236 28.87 1.91 -4.52
C LYS A 236 28.19 1.85 -3.17
N VAL A 237 26.97 2.39 -3.04
CA VAL A 237 26.23 2.37 -1.77
C VAL A 237 25.46 1.07 -1.55
N VAL A 238 25.24 0.27 -2.59
CA VAL A 238 24.53 -1.01 -2.47
C VAL A 238 25.47 -2.07 -1.90
N LYS A 239 25.21 -2.46 -0.66
CA LYS A 239 26.05 -3.42 0.07
C LYS A 239 25.57 -4.85 -0.12
N LEU A 240 24.25 -5.11 -0.15
CA LEU A 240 23.72 -6.44 -0.36
C LEU A 240 24.10 -6.96 -1.75
N ASN A 241 24.61 -8.20 -1.79
CA ASN A 241 24.84 -8.93 -3.02
C ASN A 241 23.59 -9.66 -3.50
N ARG A 242 22.75 -10.11 -2.55
CA ARG A 242 21.60 -10.95 -2.86
C ARG A 242 20.46 -10.74 -1.86
N ILE A 243 19.22 -10.80 -2.38
CA ILE A 243 17.99 -10.87 -1.58
C ILE A 243 17.22 -12.07 -2.09
N ASN A 244 17.05 -13.10 -1.27
CA ASN A 244 16.26 -14.27 -1.60
C ASN A 244 14.81 -14.07 -1.15
N TYR A 245 13.87 -14.45 -1.98
CA TYR A 245 12.45 -14.51 -1.65
C TYR A 245 11.95 -15.96 -1.78
N SER A 246 11.16 -16.36 -0.80
CA SER A 246 10.36 -17.59 -0.84
C SER A 246 8.91 -17.26 -0.54
N LEU A 247 7.97 -17.84 -1.28
CA LEU A 247 6.55 -17.71 -0.98
C LEU A 247 6.24 -18.46 0.31
N VAL A 248 5.75 -17.76 1.31
CA VAL A 248 5.31 -18.32 2.60
C VAL A 248 4.04 -17.57 2.98
N SER A 249 2.88 -18.07 2.54
CA SER A 249 1.59 -17.42 2.78
C SER A 249 1.03 -17.66 4.19
N ASN A 250 1.47 -18.71 4.87
CA ASN A 250 1.02 -18.99 6.23
C ASN A 250 1.87 -18.24 7.26
N PRO A 251 1.29 -17.34 8.09
CA PRO A 251 2.03 -16.53 9.07
C PRO A 251 2.74 -17.36 10.15
N ALA A 252 2.16 -18.47 10.59
CA ALA A 252 2.81 -19.34 11.59
C ALA A 252 4.06 -20.01 11.02
N THR A 253 4.00 -20.46 9.76
CA THR A 253 5.18 -20.99 9.05
C THR A 253 6.26 -19.92 8.89
N SER A 254 5.87 -18.69 8.53
CA SER A 254 6.79 -17.57 8.38
C SER A 254 7.51 -17.25 9.69
N LEU A 255 6.76 -17.19 10.80
CA LEU A 255 7.32 -16.98 12.14
C LEU A 255 8.28 -18.09 12.57
N ASN A 256 7.95 -19.36 12.28
CA ASN A 256 8.84 -20.48 12.56
C ASN A 256 10.16 -20.39 11.78
N LEU A 257 10.11 -20.02 10.50
CA LEU A 257 11.32 -19.82 9.68
C LEU A 257 12.17 -18.64 10.20
N TYR A 258 11.54 -17.58 10.70
CA TYR A 258 12.23 -16.47 11.35
C TYR A 258 12.94 -16.92 12.63
N ASN A 259 12.26 -17.67 13.51
CA ASN A 259 12.82 -18.19 14.75
C ASN A 259 13.98 -19.17 14.51
N GLN A 260 13.97 -19.89 13.38
CA GLN A 260 15.06 -20.76 12.93
C GLN A 260 16.20 -19.98 12.25
N GLY A 261 16.09 -18.67 12.04
CA GLY A 261 17.06 -17.85 11.31
C GLY A 261 17.09 -18.09 9.80
N SER A 262 16.08 -18.78 9.24
CA SER A 262 15.97 -19.06 7.79
C SER A 262 15.47 -17.87 6.98
N ILE A 263 14.70 -16.96 7.61
CA ILE A 263 14.31 -15.66 7.06
C ILE A 263 14.64 -14.55 8.06
N ASP A 264 14.87 -13.37 7.55
CA ASP A 264 15.43 -12.25 8.32
C ASP A 264 14.38 -11.22 8.75
N ILE A 265 13.27 -11.12 8.02
CA ILE A 265 12.14 -10.23 8.32
C ILE A 265 10.85 -11.00 8.07
N THR A 266 9.93 -10.99 9.04
CA THR A 266 8.62 -11.65 8.94
C THR A 266 7.51 -10.75 9.47
N PRO A 267 6.37 -10.64 8.78
CA PRO A 267 5.18 -10.00 9.34
C PRO A 267 4.61 -10.86 10.46
N LEU A 268 3.96 -10.22 11.43
CA LEU A 268 3.19 -10.89 12.47
C LEU A 268 1.69 -10.79 12.16
N ALA A 269 0.99 -11.91 12.28
CA ALA A 269 -0.46 -11.89 12.32
C ALA A 269 -0.96 -11.29 13.65
N THR A 270 -2.20 -10.78 13.67
CA THR A 270 -2.80 -10.11 14.83
C THR A 270 -2.77 -10.94 16.10
N ASP A 271 -3.07 -12.24 16.00
CA ASP A 271 -3.04 -13.19 17.13
C ASP A 271 -1.62 -13.46 17.64
N GLN A 272 -0.61 -13.37 16.77
CA GLN A 272 0.80 -13.51 17.12
C GLN A 272 1.33 -12.24 17.81
N LEU A 273 0.93 -11.07 17.36
CA LEU A 273 1.44 -9.77 17.83
C LEU A 273 1.34 -9.63 19.36
N LYS A 274 0.27 -10.13 19.97
CA LYS A 274 0.08 -10.09 21.43
C LYS A 274 1.25 -10.68 22.22
N ASN A 275 1.95 -11.69 21.65
CA ASN A 275 3.07 -12.36 22.29
C ASN A 275 4.42 -11.65 22.09
N TYR A 276 4.50 -10.69 21.14
CA TYR A 276 5.73 -10.00 20.75
C TYR A 276 5.69 -8.49 21.00
N GLN A 277 4.70 -7.98 21.73
CA GLN A 277 4.53 -6.53 21.96
C GLN A 277 5.76 -5.84 22.60
N ASN A 278 6.54 -6.57 23.38
CA ASN A 278 7.74 -6.08 24.07
C ASN A 278 9.06 -6.63 23.46
N ASP A 279 9.00 -7.33 22.32
CA ASP A 279 10.19 -7.85 21.67
C ASP A 279 11.01 -6.69 21.08
N PRO A 280 12.33 -6.56 21.37
CA PRO A 280 13.19 -5.49 20.84
C PRO A 280 13.33 -5.53 19.31
N ASN A 281 13.08 -6.69 18.71
CA ASN A 281 13.12 -6.90 17.26
C ASN A 281 11.81 -6.50 16.56
N LEU A 282 10.75 -6.22 17.32
CA LEU A 282 9.48 -5.75 16.77
C LEU A 282 9.66 -4.38 16.11
N LYS A 283 9.22 -4.27 14.86
CA LYS A 283 9.25 -3.04 14.07
C LYS A 283 7.85 -2.74 13.55
N ASP A 284 7.48 -1.49 13.61
CA ASP A 284 6.32 -0.98 12.91
C ASP A 284 6.74 -0.66 11.46
N TYR A 285 6.25 -1.47 10.53
CA TYR A 285 6.40 -1.29 9.10
C TYR A 285 5.03 -1.16 8.43
N SER A 286 4.16 -0.37 9.06
CA SER A 286 2.80 -0.15 8.60
C SER A 286 2.77 0.59 7.27
N TYR A 287 1.80 0.22 6.46
CA TYR A 287 1.40 0.97 5.28
C TYR A 287 0.27 1.92 5.67
N SER A 288 0.24 3.12 5.11
CA SER A 288 -0.86 4.07 5.35
C SER A 288 -2.15 3.52 4.77
N MET A 289 -2.85 2.71 5.56
CA MET A 289 -4.09 2.04 5.19
C MET A 289 -5.15 2.28 6.25
N ILE A 290 -6.35 2.60 5.81
CA ILE A 290 -7.53 2.80 6.66
C ILE A 290 -8.59 1.78 6.28
N SER A 291 -9.13 1.10 7.29
CA SER A 291 -10.37 0.34 7.20
C SER A 291 -11.55 1.24 7.58
N TYR A 292 -12.62 1.23 6.79
CA TYR A 292 -13.74 2.15 6.94
C TYR A 292 -15.06 1.55 6.46
N LEU A 293 -16.17 2.08 6.96
CA LEU A 293 -17.49 1.80 6.39
C LEU A 293 -17.76 2.74 5.24
N ARG A 294 -18.05 2.15 4.08
CA ARG A 294 -18.58 2.81 2.90
C ARG A 294 -20.10 2.66 2.89
N TYR A 295 -20.81 3.73 2.70
CA TYR A 295 -22.27 3.77 2.58
C TYR A 295 -22.70 3.87 1.13
N ASN A 296 -23.76 3.17 0.74
CA ASN A 296 -24.34 3.26 -0.60
C ASN A 296 -25.43 4.34 -0.67
N PHE A 297 -25.04 5.57 -0.94
CA PHE A 297 -25.97 6.72 -1.07
C PHE A 297 -26.93 6.61 -2.26
N ASN A 298 -26.69 5.69 -3.19
CA ASN A 298 -27.52 5.46 -4.36
C ASN A 298 -28.02 4.03 -4.46
N ASP A 299 -28.42 3.47 -3.30
CA ASP A 299 -28.99 2.12 -3.24
C ASP A 299 -30.18 2.01 -4.19
N LYS A 300 -30.35 0.82 -4.77
CA LYS A 300 -31.46 0.50 -5.68
C LYS A 300 -32.79 0.35 -4.91
N ASP A 301 -32.74 -0.07 -3.65
CA ASP A 301 -33.86 -0.10 -2.73
C ASP A 301 -34.11 1.33 -2.20
N ALA A 302 -35.28 1.88 -2.49
CA ALA A 302 -35.63 3.24 -2.11
C ALA A 302 -35.64 3.47 -0.58
N GLN A 303 -36.04 2.45 0.21
CA GLN A 303 -36.05 2.53 1.67
C GLN A 303 -34.64 2.54 2.22
N LYS A 304 -33.76 1.63 1.76
CA LYS A 304 -32.36 1.60 2.14
C LYS A 304 -31.62 2.86 1.73
N LYS A 305 -31.90 3.36 0.52
CA LYS A 305 -31.40 4.66 0.05
C LYS A 305 -31.79 5.79 0.99
N ALA A 306 -33.06 5.87 1.42
CA ALA A 306 -33.52 6.89 2.36
C ALA A 306 -32.83 6.75 3.73
N ILE A 307 -32.67 5.52 4.24
CA ILE A 307 -31.96 5.22 5.49
C ILE A 307 -30.50 5.70 5.41
N ILE A 308 -29.77 5.31 4.36
CA ILE A 308 -28.36 5.68 4.18
C ILE A 308 -28.20 7.19 3.97
N ASN A 309 -29.14 7.87 3.33
CA ASN A 309 -29.07 9.32 3.15
C ASN A 309 -29.47 10.11 4.42
N ASN A 310 -30.00 9.48 5.45
CA ASN A 310 -30.31 10.16 6.71
C ASN A 310 -29.04 10.39 7.56
N ASP A 311 -28.66 11.65 7.76
CA ASP A 311 -27.44 12.02 8.52
C ASP A 311 -27.47 11.53 9.96
N ASN A 312 -28.66 11.56 10.62
CA ASN A 312 -28.79 11.11 12.00
C ASN A 312 -28.52 9.61 12.12
N ILE A 313 -28.93 8.81 11.14
CA ILE A 313 -28.67 7.36 11.09
C ILE A 313 -27.16 7.10 10.94
N ARG A 314 -26.49 7.71 9.96
CA ARG A 314 -25.04 7.48 9.76
C ARG A 314 -24.20 7.94 10.95
N ARG A 315 -24.54 9.10 11.53
CA ARG A 315 -23.87 9.60 12.76
C ARG A 315 -24.12 8.69 13.95
N ALA A 316 -25.32 8.17 14.11
CA ALA A 316 -25.64 7.21 15.16
C ALA A 316 -24.81 5.91 15.02
N ILE A 317 -24.68 5.39 13.80
CA ILE A 317 -23.83 4.23 13.51
C ILE A 317 -22.37 4.54 13.91
N SER A 318 -21.82 5.67 13.49
CA SER A 318 -20.43 6.04 13.80
C SER A 318 -20.18 6.18 15.30
N LEU A 319 -21.04 6.89 16.02
CA LEU A 319 -20.92 7.14 17.47
C LEU A 319 -21.17 5.90 18.33
N SER A 320 -21.78 4.86 17.77
CA SER A 320 -21.98 3.56 18.44
C SER A 320 -20.76 2.66 18.42
N ILE A 321 -19.72 2.99 17.66
CA ILE A 321 -18.52 2.15 17.48
C ILE A 321 -17.43 2.60 18.45
N ASN A 322 -17.04 1.73 19.38
CA ASN A 322 -15.89 1.97 20.24
C ASN A 322 -14.59 1.59 19.50
N ARG A 323 -14.02 2.56 18.76
CA ARG A 323 -12.82 2.39 17.94
C ARG A 323 -11.58 2.03 18.73
N SER A 324 -11.45 2.54 19.97
CA SER A 324 -10.33 2.17 20.85
C SER A 324 -10.40 0.69 21.26
N VAL A 325 -11.58 0.20 21.61
CA VAL A 325 -11.76 -1.23 21.92
C VAL A 325 -11.52 -2.06 20.66
N LEU A 326 -12.08 -1.66 19.51
CA LEU A 326 -11.88 -2.37 18.25
C LEU A 326 -10.38 -2.49 17.91
N SER A 327 -9.65 -1.37 17.86
CA SER A 327 -8.25 -1.39 17.47
C SER A 327 -7.35 -2.08 18.51
N GLN A 328 -7.46 -1.69 19.80
CA GLN A 328 -6.46 -2.08 20.81
C GLN A 328 -6.80 -3.40 21.52
N LYS A 329 -8.10 -3.76 21.66
CA LYS A 329 -8.52 -4.96 22.42
C LYS A 329 -8.94 -6.11 21.51
N VAL A 330 -9.56 -5.81 20.37
CA VAL A 330 -10.07 -6.81 19.43
C VAL A 330 -9.03 -7.13 18.36
N LEU A 331 -8.39 -6.10 17.78
CA LEU A 331 -7.40 -6.25 16.73
C LEU A 331 -5.94 -6.17 17.24
N TYR A 332 -5.72 -5.89 18.52
CA TYR A 332 -4.38 -5.78 19.14
C TYR A 332 -3.43 -4.79 18.44
N LEU A 333 -3.97 -3.82 17.71
CA LEU A 333 -3.18 -2.77 17.07
C LEU A 333 -2.62 -1.80 18.11
N LYS A 334 -1.44 -1.23 17.83
CA LYS A 334 -0.78 -0.26 18.74
C LYS A 334 -1.07 1.19 18.37
N SER A 335 -1.66 1.44 17.20
CA SER A 335 -2.02 2.78 16.76
C SER A 335 -3.03 3.44 17.67
N ASP A 336 -2.92 4.77 17.77
CA ASP A 336 -3.95 5.59 18.40
C ASP A 336 -5.28 5.48 17.65
N PRO A 337 -6.41 5.71 18.34
CA PRO A 337 -7.69 5.81 17.67
C PRO A 337 -7.64 6.86 16.55
N ILE A 338 -8.25 6.52 15.43
CA ILE A 338 -8.26 7.39 14.26
C ILE A 338 -9.08 8.66 14.49
N THR A 339 -8.69 9.74 13.82
CA THR A 339 -9.34 11.06 13.90
C THR A 339 -10.06 11.45 12.62
N GLY A 340 -9.93 10.64 11.55
CA GLY A 340 -10.55 10.87 10.25
C GLY A 340 -10.11 9.86 9.21
N PHE A 341 -10.38 10.17 7.93
CA PHE A 341 -10.16 9.24 6.82
C PHE A 341 -8.70 9.20 6.33
N VAL A 342 -7.86 10.18 6.71
CA VAL A 342 -6.43 10.19 6.38
C VAL A 342 -5.64 9.57 7.54
N PRO A 343 -4.86 8.50 7.33
CA PRO A 343 -4.13 7.82 8.39
C PRO A 343 -2.97 8.67 8.91
N LYS A 344 -2.62 8.45 10.19
CA LYS A 344 -1.46 9.06 10.83
C LYS A 344 -0.16 8.59 10.14
N GLY A 345 0.79 9.51 10.00
CA GLY A 345 2.09 9.23 9.38
C GLY A 345 2.13 9.35 7.86
N LEU A 346 0.99 9.58 7.18
CA LEU A 346 0.95 9.74 5.73
C LEU A 346 1.58 11.06 5.26
N ALA A 347 1.16 12.18 5.85
CA ALA A 347 1.57 13.50 5.39
C ALA A 347 1.66 14.51 6.56
N ARG A 348 2.53 15.48 6.39
CA ARG A 348 2.78 16.55 7.37
C ARG A 348 2.57 17.91 6.74
N ASP A 349 2.01 18.79 7.55
CA ASP A 349 1.84 20.21 7.23
C ASP A 349 3.18 20.81 6.78
N PRO A 350 3.25 21.41 5.58
CA PRO A 350 4.50 21.93 5.03
C PRO A 350 5.10 23.10 5.83
N GLU A 351 4.30 23.81 6.63
CA GLU A 351 4.76 24.94 7.43
C GLU A 351 5.07 24.55 8.87
N THR A 352 4.19 23.77 9.50
CA THR A 352 4.28 23.46 10.93
C THR A 352 4.89 22.09 11.23
N GLY A 353 4.98 21.19 10.23
CA GLY A 353 5.41 19.81 10.40
C GLY A 353 4.42 18.92 11.16
N LYS A 354 3.23 19.43 11.56
CA LYS A 354 2.19 18.66 12.24
C LYS A 354 1.60 17.62 11.31
N ASP A 355 1.29 16.45 11.86
CA ASP A 355 0.65 15.39 11.10
C ASP A 355 -0.77 15.80 10.68
N PHE A 356 -1.20 15.39 9.49
CA PHE A 356 -2.54 15.67 8.98
C PHE A 356 -3.62 15.09 9.89
N ALA A 357 -3.41 13.87 10.37
CA ALA A 357 -4.34 13.19 11.25
C ALA A 357 -4.60 13.97 12.55
N ASP A 358 -3.62 14.72 13.05
CA ASP A 358 -3.79 15.53 14.27
C ASP A 358 -4.67 16.79 14.04
N GLN A 359 -5.03 17.12 12.78
CA GLN A 359 -5.74 18.34 12.41
C GLN A 359 -7.16 18.13 11.87
N GLN A 360 -7.51 16.89 11.47
CA GLN A 360 -8.78 16.56 10.81
C GLN A 360 -9.91 16.18 11.78
N GLY A 361 -9.60 15.94 13.04
CA GLY A 361 -10.59 15.51 14.04
C GLY A 361 -11.70 16.53 14.28
N VAL A 362 -12.92 16.02 14.47
CA VAL A 362 -14.10 16.79 14.85
C VAL A 362 -14.80 16.07 15.99
N LYS A 363 -15.09 16.80 17.07
CA LYS A 363 -15.79 16.27 18.24
C LYS A 363 -17.16 15.69 17.86
N ASP A 364 -17.57 14.65 18.53
CA ASP A 364 -18.87 13.96 18.36
C ASP A 364 -19.10 13.46 16.91
N THR A 365 -18.02 12.97 16.25
CA THR A 365 -18.12 12.33 14.95
C THR A 365 -17.60 10.90 14.93
N LEU A 366 -16.39 10.67 15.45
CA LEU A 366 -15.73 9.37 15.55
C LEU A 366 -15.56 8.89 17.00
N ASP A 367 -15.86 9.74 17.97
CA ASP A 367 -15.84 9.41 19.38
C ASP A 367 -16.91 8.36 19.71
N TYR A 368 -16.62 7.47 20.67
CA TYR A 368 -17.62 6.55 21.19
C TYR A 368 -18.57 7.30 22.13
N ASN A 369 -19.80 7.55 21.69
CA ASN A 369 -20.83 8.26 22.44
C ASN A 369 -22.20 7.58 22.28
N PRO A 370 -22.43 6.42 22.96
CA PRO A 370 -23.65 5.65 22.79
C PRO A 370 -24.91 6.41 23.22
N LYS A 371 -24.79 7.38 24.13
CA LYS A 371 -25.94 8.20 24.54
C LYS A 371 -26.40 9.11 23.39
N LEU A 372 -25.48 9.84 22.78
CA LEU A 372 -25.78 10.69 21.64
C LEU A 372 -26.18 9.84 20.42
N ALA A 373 -25.52 8.70 20.20
CA ALA A 373 -25.87 7.75 19.14
C ALA A 373 -27.36 7.32 19.24
N LYS A 374 -27.81 6.94 20.44
CA LYS A 374 -29.20 6.54 20.66
C LYS A 374 -30.20 7.68 20.42
N GLN A 375 -29.84 8.91 20.78
CA GLN A 375 -30.67 10.10 20.51
C GLN A 375 -30.82 10.34 18.99
N LEU A 376 -29.71 10.32 18.26
CA LEU A 376 -29.70 10.50 16.81
C LEU A 376 -30.41 9.34 16.09
N TRP A 377 -30.21 8.11 16.53
CA TRP A 377 -30.89 6.93 16.01
C TRP A 377 -32.42 7.07 16.08
N ASN A 378 -32.92 7.36 17.27
CA ASN A 378 -34.37 7.55 17.49
C ASN A 378 -34.94 8.71 16.67
N LYS A 379 -34.14 9.81 16.49
CA LYS A 379 -34.52 10.93 15.64
C LYS A 379 -34.60 10.50 14.18
N GLY A 380 -33.59 9.76 13.68
CA GLY A 380 -33.56 9.23 12.33
C GLY A 380 -34.70 8.26 12.04
N LEU A 381 -35.01 7.32 12.97
CA LEU A 381 -36.17 6.43 12.86
C LEU A 381 -37.48 7.19 12.73
N LYS A 382 -37.66 8.25 13.54
CA LYS A 382 -38.84 9.11 13.48
C LYS A 382 -38.95 9.87 12.15
N GLU A 383 -37.85 10.43 11.65
CA GLU A 383 -37.80 11.13 10.37
C GLU A 383 -38.14 10.22 9.19
N LEU A 384 -37.73 8.96 9.27
CA LEU A 384 -37.98 7.93 8.25
C LEU A 384 -39.36 7.26 8.39
N GLY A 385 -40.05 7.44 9.52
CA GLY A 385 -41.34 6.78 9.80
C GLY A 385 -41.22 5.27 10.01
N VAL A 386 -40.05 4.77 10.45
CA VAL A 386 -39.78 3.33 10.64
C VAL A 386 -39.45 3.03 12.11
N LYS A 387 -39.69 1.78 12.54
CA LYS A 387 -39.32 1.29 13.87
C LYS A 387 -38.07 0.43 13.87
N ASN A 388 -37.84 -0.29 12.77
CA ASN A 388 -36.72 -1.22 12.61
C ASN A 388 -36.03 -0.95 11.31
N ILE A 389 -34.71 -1.19 11.27
CA ILE A 389 -33.85 -1.08 10.11
C ILE A 389 -33.08 -2.39 9.95
N SER A 390 -33.09 -2.95 8.73
CA SER A 390 -32.26 -4.09 8.38
C SER A 390 -31.28 -3.67 7.25
N LEU A 391 -29.97 -3.84 7.49
CA LEU A 391 -28.91 -3.49 6.55
C LEU A 391 -27.97 -4.69 6.37
N ASN A 392 -27.38 -4.79 5.17
CA ASN A 392 -26.35 -5.77 4.87
C ASN A 392 -24.96 -5.10 4.93
N LEU A 393 -24.04 -5.71 5.68
CA LEU A 393 -22.64 -5.32 5.74
C LEU A 393 -21.82 -6.29 4.88
N LEU A 394 -21.35 -5.80 3.74
CA LEU A 394 -20.48 -6.53 2.82
C LEU A 394 -19.03 -6.41 3.28
N THR A 395 -18.26 -7.51 3.25
CA THR A 395 -16.82 -7.50 3.51
C THR A 395 -16.08 -8.56 2.71
N SER A 396 -14.76 -8.39 2.58
CA SER A 396 -13.86 -9.43 2.07
C SER A 396 -13.52 -10.44 3.17
N ASN A 397 -13.50 -11.74 2.83
CA ASN A 397 -13.04 -12.80 3.74
C ASN A 397 -11.53 -13.09 3.63
N GLU A 398 -10.81 -12.34 2.81
CA GLU A 398 -9.36 -12.51 2.62
C GLU A 398 -8.53 -11.59 3.53
N ASN A 399 -9.17 -10.68 4.27
CA ASN A 399 -8.56 -9.84 5.29
C ASN A 399 -9.03 -10.27 6.68
N ALA A 400 -8.12 -10.81 7.48
CA ALA A 400 -8.44 -11.33 8.81
C ALA A 400 -8.96 -10.23 9.76
N ASN A 401 -8.37 -9.03 9.73
CA ASN A 401 -8.80 -7.90 10.54
C ASN A 401 -10.23 -7.48 10.18
N SER A 402 -10.56 -7.43 8.88
CA SER A 402 -11.91 -7.10 8.42
C SER A 402 -12.95 -8.12 8.88
N THR A 403 -12.60 -9.42 8.86
CA THR A 403 -13.50 -10.48 9.32
C THR A 403 -13.81 -10.34 10.81
N VAL A 404 -12.78 -10.11 11.65
CA VAL A 404 -12.95 -9.91 13.09
C VAL A 404 -13.69 -8.60 13.37
N ALA A 405 -13.35 -7.53 12.67
CA ALA A 405 -14.01 -6.23 12.83
C ALA A 405 -15.51 -6.28 12.50
N THR A 406 -15.93 -7.03 11.46
CA THR A 406 -17.35 -7.16 11.09
C THR A 406 -18.19 -7.79 12.19
N GLN A 407 -17.68 -8.81 12.88
CA GLN A 407 -18.38 -9.43 14.02
C GLN A 407 -18.53 -8.43 15.17
N TYR A 408 -17.45 -7.74 15.53
CA TYR A 408 -17.47 -6.71 16.54
C TYR A 408 -18.46 -5.58 16.21
N LEU A 409 -18.48 -5.13 14.97
CA LEU A 409 -19.40 -4.08 14.50
C LEU A 409 -20.86 -4.52 14.65
N LYS A 410 -21.19 -5.75 14.25
CA LYS A 410 -22.54 -6.28 14.42
C LYS A 410 -22.97 -6.24 15.88
N GLU A 411 -22.16 -6.78 16.78
CA GLU A 411 -22.47 -6.81 18.22
C GLU A 411 -22.63 -5.39 18.81
N GLN A 412 -21.70 -4.48 18.49
CA GLN A 412 -21.73 -3.11 18.99
C GLN A 412 -22.94 -2.31 18.47
N LEU A 413 -23.23 -2.42 17.18
CA LEU A 413 -24.30 -1.64 16.56
C LEU A 413 -25.67 -2.16 16.99
N GLU A 414 -25.91 -3.47 17.00
CA GLU A 414 -27.20 -4.05 17.41
C GLU A 414 -27.47 -3.83 18.91
N SER A 415 -26.44 -3.83 19.77
CA SER A 415 -26.60 -3.55 21.20
C SER A 415 -26.89 -2.08 21.51
N ASN A 416 -26.31 -1.15 20.73
CA ASN A 416 -26.48 0.28 20.99
C ASN A 416 -27.69 0.91 20.27
N LEU A 417 -28.11 0.35 19.11
CA LEU A 417 -29.13 0.90 18.21
C LEU A 417 -30.35 -0.02 18.16
N SER A 418 -31.30 0.22 19.03
CA SER A 418 -32.50 -0.62 19.14
C SER A 418 -33.29 -0.70 17.83
N GLY A 419 -33.64 -1.91 17.39
CA GLY A 419 -34.34 -2.18 16.14
C GLY A 419 -33.43 -2.24 14.90
N LEU A 420 -32.12 -2.18 15.08
CA LEU A 420 -31.17 -2.48 14.00
C LEU A 420 -30.94 -3.99 13.89
N THR A 421 -30.96 -4.51 12.66
CA THR A 421 -30.45 -5.83 12.29
C THR A 421 -29.37 -5.65 11.25
N LEU A 422 -28.15 -6.13 11.53
CA LEU A 422 -27.02 -6.09 10.61
C LEU A 422 -26.70 -7.48 10.10
N ASN A 423 -26.99 -7.73 8.81
CA ASN A 423 -26.70 -9.01 8.15
C ASN A 423 -25.29 -8.98 7.56
N LEU A 424 -24.45 -9.94 7.92
CA LEU A 424 -23.08 -10.02 7.44
C LEU A 424 -22.99 -10.81 6.14
N THR A 425 -22.32 -10.26 5.13
CA THR A 425 -22.01 -10.90 3.85
C THR A 425 -20.51 -10.87 3.62
N SER A 426 -19.86 -12.04 3.73
CA SER A 426 -18.42 -12.20 3.60
C SER A 426 -18.10 -13.02 2.35
N VAL A 427 -17.36 -12.42 1.41
CA VAL A 427 -17.06 -13.01 0.08
C VAL A 427 -15.61 -12.76 -0.30
N PRO A 428 -15.04 -13.47 -1.31
CA PRO A 428 -13.70 -13.17 -1.83
C PRO A 428 -13.56 -11.70 -2.29
N SER A 429 -12.39 -11.09 -2.11
CA SER A 429 -12.13 -9.67 -2.39
C SER A 429 -12.57 -9.23 -3.79
N LYS A 430 -12.32 -10.06 -4.80
CA LYS A 430 -12.77 -9.77 -6.17
C LYS A 430 -14.28 -9.65 -6.28
N ILE A 431 -15.02 -10.51 -5.59
CA ILE A 431 -16.49 -10.49 -5.59
C ILE A 431 -17.01 -9.27 -4.79
N ALA A 432 -16.40 -8.97 -3.64
CA ALA A 432 -16.72 -7.76 -2.87
C ALA A 432 -16.57 -6.51 -3.74
N SER A 433 -15.42 -6.34 -4.40
CA SER A 433 -15.16 -5.20 -5.29
C SER A 433 -16.14 -5.13 -6.48
N GLN A 434 -16.51 -6.25 -7.07
CA GLN A 434 -17.51 -6.28 -8.17
C GLN A 434 -18.90 -5.83 -7.68
N ARG A 435 -19.31 -6.27 -6.49
CA ARG A 435 -20.58 -5.86 -5.87
C ARG A 435 -20.57 -4.36 -5.54
N GLU A 436 -19.49 -3.83 -4.97
CA GLU A 436 -19.33 -2.40 -4.71
C GLU A 436 -19.43 -1.57 -6.01
N GLN A 437 -18.71 -1.97 -7.07
CA GLN A 437 -18.74 -1.30 -8.38
C GLN A 437 -20.13 -1.31 -9.00
N SER A 438 -20.90 -2.38 -8.83
CA SER A 438 -22.28 -2.50 -9.34
C SER A 438 -23.33 -1.85 -8.44
N GLY A 439 -22.95 -1.37 -7.23
CA GLY A 439 -23.86 -0.82 -6.22
C GLY A 439 -24.74 -1.87 -5.55
N ASP A 440 -24.29 -3.13 -5.48
CA ASP A 440 -24.98 -4.25 -4.83
C ASP A 440 -24.49 -4.42 -3.38
N PHE A 441 -24.73 -3.42 -2.56
CA PHE A 441 -24.44 -3.40 -1.12
C PHE A 441 -25.21 -2.26 -0.45
N ASP A 442 -25.46 -2.35 0.86
CA ASP A 442 -26.02 -1.27 1.67
C ASP A 442 -24.88 -0.51 2.37
N ILE A 443 -24.06 -1.24 3.13
CA ILE A 443 -22.81 -0.79 3.75
C ILE A 443 -21.73 -1.79 3.37
N SER A 444 -20.50 -1.35 3.10
CA SER A 444 -19.34 -2.24 2.99
C SER A 444 -18.24 -1.84 3.97
N LEU A 445 -17.55 -2.84 4.54
CA LEU A 445 -16.27 -2.64 5.20
C LEU A 445 -15.19 -2.81 4.16
N ASP A 446 -14.58 -1.70 3.82
CA ASP A 446 -13.55 -1.59 2.80
C ASP A 446 -12.25 -1.05 3.37
N THR A 447 -11.17 -1.19 2.62
CA THR A 447 -9.84 -0.67 2.98
C THR A 447 -9.29 0.18 1.86
N TRP A 448 -8.56 1.25 2.23
CA TRP A 448 -7.81 2.05 1.26
C TRP A 448 -6.39 2.27 1.74
N GLY A 449 -5.42 2.03 0.86
CA GLY A 449 -4.00 2.27 1.09
C GLY A 449 -3.51 3.49 0.30
N GLY A 450 -2.60 4.27 0.89
CA GLY A 450 -2.07 5.47 0.25
C GLY A 450 -1.16 5.17 -0.94
N ASP A 451 -1.47 5.66 -2.14
CA ASP A 451 -0.62 5.51 -3.31
C ASP A 451 0.64 6.39 -3.23
N PHE A 452 0.55 7.53 -2.55
CA PHE A 452 1.64 8.50 -2.36
C PHE A 452 1.43 9.34 -1.11
N ASN A 453 2.50 9.98 -0.62
CA ASN A 453 2.49 10.77 0.62
C ASN A 453 1.83 12.14 0.43
N ASP A 454 0.51 12.16 0.25
CA ASP A 454 -0.32 13.36 0.20
C ASP A 454 -1.75 13.01 0.63
N PRO A 455 -2.47 13.87 1.42
CA PRO A 455 -3.82 13.57 1.91
C PRO A 455 -4.84 13.30 0.79
N ILE A 456 -4.63 13.86 -0.40
CA ILE A 456 -5.54 13.70 -1.53
C ILE A 456 -5.67 12.24 -2.00
N THR A 457 -4.66 11.38 -1.74
CA THR A 457 -4.74 9.96 -2.08
C THR A 457 -5.90 9.25 -1.37
N PHE A 458 -6.35 9.80 -0.23
CA PHE A 458 -7.56 9.37 0.50
C PHE A 458 -8.77 10.22 0.14
N LEU A 459 -8.62 11.55 0.19
CA LEU A 459 -9.76 12.46 0.04
C LEU A 459 -10.36 12.50 -1.37
N GLN A 460 -9.65 12.05 -2.40
CA GLN A 460 -10.23 11.88 -3.72
C GLN A 460 -11.19 10.68 -3.83
N ILE A 461 -11.11 9.69 -2.91
CA ILE A 461 -11.86 8.43 -3.01
C ILE A 461 -13.39 8.67 -2.93
N PRO A 462 -13.93 9.41 -1.94
CA PRO A 462 -15.35 9.71 -1.88
C PRO A 462 -15.76 10.93 -2.72
N GLN A 463 -14.83 11.56 -3.48
CA GLN A 463 -15.15 12.71 -4.31
C GLN A 463 -16.05 12.32 -5.47
N ARG A 464 -17.03 13.18 -5.78
CA ARG A 464 -17.94 12.99 -6.91
C ARG A 464 -17.19 12.88 -8.23
N GLY A 465 -17.55 11.88 -9.02
CA GLY A 465 -17.00 11.66 -10.37
C GLY A 465 -15.70 10.85 -10.39
N THR A 466 -15.13 10.50 -9.25
CA THR A 466 -13.99 9.59 -9.20
C THR A 466 -14.43 8.13 -9.38
N SER A 467 -13.55 7.31 -9.95
CA SER A 467 -13.85 5.90 -10.25
C SER A 467 -14.02 5.05 -8.99
N TYR A 468 -13.47 5.46 -7.86
CA TYR A 468 -13.52 4.73 -6.59
C TYR A 468 -14.67 5.15 -5.66
N ASN A 469 -15.42 6.20 -5.99
CA ASN A 469 -16.61 6.59 -5.23
C ASN A 469 -17.79 5.65 -5.53
N TYR A 470 -17.64 4.37 -5.17
CA TYR A 470 -18.66 3.35 -5.40
C TYR A 470 -19.94 3.64 -4.61
N GLY A 471 -19.83 4.18 -3.40
CA GLY A 471 -20.95 4.60 -2.56
C GLY A 471 -21.75 5.79 -3.09
N LYS A 472 -21.23 6.51 -4.10
CA LYS A 472 -21.87 7.69 -4.70
C LYS A 472 -22.12 8.85 -3.72
N TYR A 473 -21.25 8.97 -2.70
CA TYR A 473 -21.27 10.15 -1.82
C TYR A 473 -21.16 11.44 -2.63
N ASN A 474 -21.93 12.46 -2.25
CA ASN A 474 -22.02 13.72 -3.00
C ASN A 474 -22.38 14.92 -2.10
N SER A 475 -21.48 15.32 -1.21
CA SER A 475 -21.58 16.60 -0.52
C SER A 475 -21.01 17.71 -1.42
N LYS A 476 -21.82 18.75 -1.69
CA LYS A 476 -21.35 19.92 -2.45
C LYS A 476 -20.16 20.58 -1.77
N LYS A 477 -20.26 20.81 -0.46
CA LYS A 477 -19.19 21.47 0.32
C LYS A 477 -17.88 20.66 0.31
N TYR A 478 -17.97 19.33 0.48
CA TYR A 478 -16.81 18.46 0.36
C TYR A 478 -16.15 18.55 -1.01
N ASN A 479 -16.95 18.40 -2.07
CA ASN A 479 -16.43 18.45 -3.44
C ASN A 479 -15.83 19.82 -3.77
N ASP A 480 -16.43 20.92 -3.32
CA ASP A 480 -15.90 22.27 -3.52
C ASP A 480 -14.53 22.43 -2.83
N LEU A 481 -14.37 21.97 -1.58
CA LEU A 481 -13.11 22.04 -0.84
C LEU A 481 -12.00 21.21 -1.53
N VAL A 482 -12.31 19.98 -1.95
CA VAL A 482 -11.34 19.16 -2.69
C VAL A 482 -10.97 19.81 -4.03
N ASN A 483 -11.95 20.36 -4.75
CA ASN A 483 -11.70 21.06 -6.00
C ASN A 483 -10.88 22.35 -5.79
N GLN A 484 -11.13 23.08 -4.71
CA GLN A 484 -10.36 24.27 -4.34
C GLN A 484 -8.89 23.89 -4.14
N ALA A 485 -8.61 22.87 -3.31
CA ALA A 485 -7.28 22.37 -3.04
C ALA A 485 -6.53 21.91 -4.29
N GLU A 486 -7.23 21.23 -5.21
CA GLU A 486 -6.59 20.59 -6.36
C GLU A 486 -6.50 21.49 -7.62
N ASN A 487 -7.18 22.64 -7.64
CA ASN A 487 -7.20 23.50 -8.82
C ASN A 487 -6.81 24.95 -8.48
N VAL A 488 -7.52 25.61 -7.56
CA VAL A 488 -7.32 27.04 -7.28
C VAL A 488 -6.07 27.24 -6.41
N ASP A 489 -5.98 26.48 -5.31
CA ASP A 489 -4.90 26.62 -4.32
C ASP A 489 -3.78 25.58 -4.50
N ALA A 490 -3.77 24.86 -5.63
CA ALA A 490 -2.80 23.79 -5.91
C ALA A 490 -1.33 24.22 -5.84
N ASN A 491 -1.02 25.51 -6.07
CA ASN A 491 0.32 26.10 -5.96
C ASN A 491 0.56 26.85 -4.63
N ASP A 492 -0.42 26.95 -3.76
CA ASP A 492 -0.33 27.56 -2.43
C ASP A 492 -0.40 26.43 -1.40
N ALA A 493 0.76 25.98 -0.94
CA ALA A 493 0.86 24.80 -0.09
C ALA A 493 0.05 24.93 1.22
N SER A 494 -0.01 26.14 1.80
CA SER A 494 -0.70 26.40 3.05
C SER A 494 -2.22 26.41 2.87
N LYS A 495 -2.74 27.12 1.86
CA LYS A 495 -4.18 27.13 1.56
C LYS A 495 -4.66 25.76 1.14
N ARG A 496 -3.95 25.10 0.23
CA ARG A 496 -4.26 23.74 -0.18
C ARG A 496 -4.37 22.79 1.02
N TRP A 497 -3.40 22.88 1.93
CA TRP A 497 -3.41 22.05 3.14
C TRP A 497 -4.66 22.30 3.97
N GLN A 498 -5.00 23.57 4.21
CA GLN A 498 -6.17 23.94 4.99
C GLN A 498 -7.49 23.48 4.31
N ASP A 499 -7.58 23.57 2.98
CA ASP A 499 -8.73 23.09 2.22
C ASP A 499 -8.91 21.57 2.39
N LEU A 500 -7.82 20.80 2.31
CA LEU A 500 -7.84 19.35 2.53
C LEU A 500 -8.22 18.99 3.98
N VAL A 501 -7.72 19.72 4.98
CA VAL A 501 -8.13 19.56 6.38
C VAL A 501 -9.62 19.84 6.53
N ASN A 502 -10.13 20.91 5.93
CA ASN A 502 -11.56 21.26 5.97
C ASN A 502 -12.41 20.23 5.24
N ALA A 503 -11.94 19.68 4.11
CA ALA A 503 -12.62 18.59 3.40
C ALA A 503 -12.73 17.34 4.29
N SER A 504 -11.65 16.95 4.97
CA SER A 504 -11.67 15.82 5.89
C SER A 504 -12.61 16.04 7.06
N LYS A 505 -12.66 17.25 7.63
CA LYS A 505 -13.62 17.62 8.69
C LYS A 505 -15.07 17.52 8.20
N GLU A 506 -15.34 17.99 6.99
CA GLU A 506 -16.67 17.86 6.38
C GLU A 506 -17.07 16.40 6.18
N LEU A 507 -16.14 15.56 5.73
CA LEU A 507 -16.36 14.13 5.57
C LEU A 507 -16.70 13.46 6.92
N ASN A 508 -16.02 13.82 8.00
CA ASN A 508 -16.30 13.36 9.35
C ASN A 508 -17.68 13.83 9.84
N LEU A 509 -18.04 15.11 9.61
CA LEU A 509 -19.33 15.68 10.03
C LEU A 509 -20.52 14.99 9.37
N THR A 510 -20.43 14.74 8.06
CA THR A 510 -21.51 14.15 7.26
C THR A 510 -21.48 12.62 7.26
N GLN A 511 -20.42 12.01 7.81
CA GLN A 511 -20.21 10.57 7.72
C GLN A 511 -20.36 10.07 6.27
N GLY A 512 -19.71 10.75 5.34
CA GLY A 512 -19.65 10.31 3.95
C GLY A 512 -18.97 8.94 3.79
N VAL A 513 -18.02 8.67 4.68
CA VAL A 513 -17.50 7.36 5.09
C VAL A 513 -17.35 7.36 6.60
N SER A 514 -17.34 6.20 7.25
CA SER A 514 -17.01 6.09 8.69
C SER A 514 -15.69 5.35 8.86
N PRO A 515 -14.56 6.05 9.04
CA PRO A 515 -13.29 5.43 9.36
C PRO A 515 -13.36 4.62 10.65
N LEU A 516 -12.66 3.47 10.69
CA LEU A 516 -12.73 2.53 11.80
C LEU A 516 -11.40 2.39 12.54
N PHE A 517 -10.35 2.03 11.83
CA PHE A 517 -8.99 1.85 12.34
C PHE A 517 -7.96 1.99 11.22
N GLN A 518 -6.74 2.32 11.60
CA GLN A 518 -5.57 2.24 10.73
C GLN A 518 -5.04 0.81 10.79
N ASP A 519 -4.81 0.20 9.64
CA ASP A 519 -4.26 -1.14 9.55
C ASP A 519 -2.74 -1.11 9.75
N ASP A 520 -2.30 -1.30 10.99
CA ASP A 520 -0.89 -1.39 11.31
C ASP A 520 -0.35 -2.79 11.01
N THR A 521 0.85 -2.84 10.47
CA THR A 521 1.55 -4.10 10.20
C THR A 521 2.88 -4.13 10.93
N TYR A 522 3.00 -5.08 11.84
CA TYR A 522 4.20 -5.26 12.65
C TYR A 522 5.03 -6.41 12.11
N TYR A 523 6.34 -6.24 12.17
CA TYR A 523 7.32 -7.22 11.69
C TYR A 523 8.35 -7.52 12.77
N LEU A 524 8.81 -8.75 12.82
CA LEU A 524 10.07 -9.08 13.49
C LEU A 524 11.20 -8.95 12.48
N LYS A 525 12.27 -8.25 12.87
CA LYS A 525 13.46 -8.03 12.05
C LYS A 525 14.70 -8.52 12.82
N GLN A 526 15.48 -9.44 12.23
CA GLN A 526 16.71 -9.94 12.83
C GLN A 526 17.68 -8.79 13.12
N PRO A 527 18.36 -8.77 14.29
CA PRO A 527 19.29 -7.71 14.69
C PRO A 527 20.44 -7.48 13.71
N LYS A 528 20.85 -8.53 12.98
CA LYS A 528 21.91 -8.46 11.95
C LYS A 528 21.53 -7.60 10.73
N VAL A 529 20.23 -7.33 10.50
CA VAL A 529 19.75 -6.59 9.33
C VAL A 529 19.70 -5.10 9.64
N GLU A 530 20.43 -4.30 8.89
CA GLU A 530 20.50 -2.84 9.06
C GLU A 530 20.23 -2.09 7.78
N GLY A 531 19.84 -0.81 7.89
CA GLY A 531 19.66 0.10 6.76
C GLY A 531 18.44 -0.19 5.88
N VAL A 532 17.45 -0.92 6.38
CA VAL A 532 16.16 -1.09 5.72
C VAL A 532 15.39 0.22 5.81
N ILE A 533 14.95 0.73 4.66
CA ILE A 533 14.01 1.85 4.61
C ILE A 533 12.63 1.29 4.27
N HIS A 534 11.65 1.64 5.10
CA HIS A 534 10.24 1.36 4.87
C HIS A 534 9.48 2.67 4.76
N ASN A 535 8.57 2.76 3.78
CA ASN A 535 7.72 3.91 3.54
C ASN A 535 6.24 3.54 3.73
N THR A 536 5.47 4.45 4.25
CA THR A 536 4.06 4.25 4.54
C THR A 536 3.16 4.36 3.32
N ALA A 537 3.68 4.85 2.19
CA ALA A 537 2.95 4.92 0.91
C ALA A 537 3.91 4.73 -0.27
N GLY A 538 3.39 4.38 -1.42
CA GLY A 538 4.18 4.19 -2.64
C GLY A 538 5.02 2.92 -2.62
N THR A 539 6.32 3.04 -2.89
CA THR A 539 7.27 1.93 -2.79
C THR A 539 7.60 1.68 -1.33
N GLN A 540 6.98 0.66 -0.72
CA GLN A 540 7.11 0.38 0.70
C GLN A 540 8.55 0.04 1.12
N TRP A 541 9.20 -0.89 0.41
CA TRP A 541 10.49 -1.42 0.79
C TRP A 541 11.61 -0.89 -0.09
N ASN A 542 12.63 -0.29 0.53
CA ASN A 542 13.83 0.17 -0.15
C ASN A 542 15.06 -0.46 0.53
N TYR A 543 15.71 -1.39 -0.17
CA TYR A 543 16.87 -2.14 0.31
C TYR A 543 18.20 -1.59 -0.23
N LYS A 544 18.20 -0.44 -0.91
CA LYS A 544 19.40 0.16 -1.51
C LYS A 544 20.56 0.30 -0.51
N TYR A 545 20.23 0.65 0.73
CA TYR A 545 21.21 0.90 1.81
C TYR A 545 21.31 -0.24 2.82
N THR A 546 20.55 -1.31 2.62
CA THR A 546 20.51 -2.45 3.56
C THR A 546 21.80 -3.24 3.51
N TYR A 547 22.21 -3.75 4.67
CA TYR A 547 23.38 -4.63 4.82
C TYR A 547 23.20 -5.62 5.98
N ILE A 548 24.01 -6.67 6.00
CA ILE A 548 24.06 -7.66 7.07
C ILE A 548 25.34 -7.42 7.88
N LYS A 549 25.20 -7.22 9.20
CA LYS A 549 26.31 -7.12 10.15
C LYS A 549 27.04 -8.44 10.30
#